data_ab672e6c3e0279b14f49036c8fc1d983
#
_entry.id   ab672e6c3e0279b14f49036c8fc1d983
#
_cell.length_a   1.000
_cell.length_b   1.000
_cell.length_c   1.000
_cell.angle_alpha   90.00
_cell.angle_beta   90.00
_cell.angle_gamma   90.00
#
_symmetry.space_group_name_H-M   'P 1'
#
loop_
_entity.id
_entity.type
_entity.pdbx_description
1 polymer ?
#
loop_
_entity_poly.entity_id
_entity_poly.type
_entity_poly.pdbx_seq_one_letter_code
_entity_poly.pdbx_strand_id
1 'polypeptide(L)'
;MGKNVLHDIRLKMSFLLLCAMLALSAFPAYAQHERTIHGIVVDENKEPLPAAHVRQVNEDPKGSIAAVITDMQGHFTLTLPRGTKEIEASYLGYKSQRVKLTSDNDYYIALQPSTELLDEVVVTGYQTISKERATGAFSKVDAQKLETQRLSDMGS
;
A
#
# COMPACT_ATOMS: atom_id res chain seq x y z
N MET A 1 -50.76 -18.41 47.09
CA MET A 1 -50.87 -18.03 45.68
C MET A 1 -49.60 -17.46 45.05
N GLY A 2 -48.54 -17.16 45.81
CA GLY A 2 -47.33 -16.49 45.26
C GLY A 2 -46.21 -17.39 44.73
N LYS A 3 -46.19 -18.70 45.00
CA LYS A 3 -45.07 -19.59 44.61
C LYS A 3 -45.08 -19.94 43.10
N ASN A 4 -46.22 -20.03 42.45
CA ASN A 4 -46.29 -20.36 41.02
C ASN A 4 -45.91 -19.22 40.13
N VAL A 5 -46.15 -17.96 40.54
CA VAL A 5 -45.75 -16.76 39.76
C VAL A 5 -44.24 -16.60 39.69
N LEU A 6 -43.53 -16.85 40.81
CA LEU A 6 -42.05 -16.79 40.82
C LEU A 6 -41.42 -17.90 39.94
N HIS A 7 -42.03 -19.07 39.91
CA HIS A 7 -41.56 -20.20 39.09
C HIS A 7 -41.72 -19.87 37.60
N ASP A 8 -42.84 -19.32 37.19
CA ASP A 8 -43.12 -18.90 35.81
C ASP A 8 -42.20 -17.78 35.34
N ILE A 9 -41.88 -16.82 36.21
CA ILE A 9 -40.96 -15.75 35.91
C ILE A 9 -39.54 -16.29 35.72
N ARG A 10 -39.07 -17.21 36.56
CA ARG A 10 -37.76 -17.87 36.42
C ARG A 10 -37.68 -18.69 35.15
N LEU A 11 -38.70 -19.41 34.79
CA LEU A 11 -38.76 -20.21 33.57
C LEU A 11 -38.68 -19.31 32.32
N LYS A 12 -39.44 -18.23 32.30
CA LYS A 12 -39.39 -17.23 31.22
C LYS A 12 -38.07 -16.53 31.12
N MET A 13 -37.46 -16.17 32.23
CA MET A 13 -36.10 -15.57 32.26
C MET A 13 -35.03 -16.57 31.76
N SER A 14 -35.11 -17.84 32.15
CA SER A 14 -34.22 -18.88 31.70
C SER A 14 -34.35 -19.12 30.17
N PHE A 15 -35.58 -19.11 29.66
CA PHE A 15 -35.84 -19.26 28.22
C PHE A 15 -35.30 -18.05 27.43
N LEU A 16 -35.46 -16.85 27.96
CA LEU A 16 -34.96 -15.63 27.36
C LEU A 16 -33.44 -15.58 27.35
N LEU A 17 -32.77 -16.03 28.41
CA LEU A 17 -31.32 -16.20 28.48
C LEU A 17 -30.81 -17.25 27.49
N LEU A 18 -31.51 -18.37 27.34
CA LEU A 18 -31.19 -19.43 26.39
C LEU A 18 -31.27 -18.91 24.93
N CYS A 19 -32.37 -18.18 24.61
CA CYS A 19 -32.52 -17.54 23.30
C CYS A 19 -31.47 -16.49 23.02
N ALA A 20 -31.07 -15.70 24.03
CA ALA A 20 -29.98 -14.72 23.88
C ALA A 20 -28.63 -15.41 23.62
N MET A 21 -28.32 -16.49 24.30
CA MET A 21 -27.12 -17.30 24.05
C MET A 21 -27.12 -17.91 22.65
N LEU A 22 -28.25 -18.44 22.18
CA LEU A 22 -28.39 -18.96 20.82
C LEU A 22 -28.28 -17.85 19.75
N ALA A 23 -28.77 -16.66 20.03
CA ALA A 23 -28.64 -15.52 19.12
C ALA A 23 -27.20 -15.03 19.03
N LEU A 24 -26.42 -15.06 20.10
CA LEU A 24 -24.98 -14.71 20.08
C LEU A 24 -24.14 -15.74 19.29
N SER A 25 -24.53 -17.01 19.23
CA SER A 25 -23.83 -18.03 18.44
C SER A 25 -24.14 -17.95 16.93
N ALA A 26 -25.16 -17.18 16.53
CA ALA A 26 -25.55 -17.01 15.14
C ALA A 26 -24.77 -15.91 14.41
N PHE A 27 -23.78 -15.24 15.04
CA PHE A 27 -22.89 -14.39 14.28
C PHE A 27 -22.08 -15.26 13.32
N PRO A 28 -22.30 -15.13 11.99
CA PRO A 28 -21.46 -15.83 11.06
C PRO A 28 -20.03 -15.33 11.31
N ALA A 29 -19.16 -16.22 11.74
CA ALA A 29 -17.74 -15.97 11.62
C ALA A 29 -17.51 -15.70 10.13
N TYR A 30 -17.33 -14.45 9.75
CA TYR A 30 -16.84 -14.08 8.43
C TYR A 30 -15.41 -14.63 8.34
N ALA A 31 -15.31 -15.94 8.13
CA ALA A 31 -14.07 -16.57 7.73
C ALA A 31 -13.70 -15.88 6.43
N GLN A 32 -12.74 -14.96 6.50
CA GLN A 32 -12.13 -14.36 5.32
C GLN A 32 -11.53 -15.53 4.57
N HIS A 33 -12.22 -15.98 3.52
CA HIS A 33 -11.71 -17.03 2.67
C HIS A 33 -10.55 -16.43 1.89
N GLU A 34 -9.37 -16.61 2.42
CA GLU A 34 -8.13 -16.24 1.75
C GLU A 34 -7.83 -17.27 0.66
N ARG A 35 -7.15 -16.83 -0.38
CA ARG A 35 -6.65 -17.64 -1.46
C ARG A 35 -5.14 -17.52 -1.51
N THR A 36 -4.44 -18.63 -1.45
CA THR A 36 -2.99 -18.66 -1.63
C THR A 36 -2.67 -19.00 -3.07
N ILE A 37 -1.81 -18.18 -3.67
CA ILE A 37 -1.26 -18.37 -5.00
C ILE A 37 0.25 -18.55 -4.91
N HIS A 38 0.79 -19.27 -5.87
CA HIS A 38 2.21 -19.51 -6.05
C HIS A 38 2.65 -19.03 -7.42
N GLY A 39 3.93 -18.80 -7.59
CA GLY A 39 4.43 -18.47 -8.92
C GLY A 39 5.92 -18.22 -8.93
N ILE A 40 6.40 -17.90 -10.12
CA ILE A 40 7.79 -17.52 -10.37
C ILE A 40 7.82 -16.24 -11.19
N VAL A 41 8.74 -15.35 -10.83
CA VAL A 41 9.03 -14.13 -11.58
C VAL A 41 10.38 -14.30 -12.26
N VAL A 42 10.41 -14.08 -13.57
CA VAL A 42 11.61 -14.22 -14.39
C VAL A 42 11.79 -12.99 -15.29
N ASP A 43 12.96 -12.88 -15.91
CA ASP A 43 13.22 -11.91 -16.97
C ASP A 43 12.85 -12.43 -18.37
N GLU A 44 13.20 -11.68 -19.42
CA GLU A 44 13.00 -12.06 -20.83
C GLU A 44 13.79 -13.31 -21.24
N ASN A 45 14.91 -13.58 -20.58
CA ASN A 45 15.78 -14.74 -20.82
C ASN A 45 15.35 -15.98 -20.00
N LYS A 46 14.24 -15.86 -19.24
CA LYS A 46 13.75 -16.87 -18.28
C LYS A 46 14.68 -17.06 -17.08
N GLU A 47 15.53 -16.08 -16.79
CA GLU A 47 16.34 -16.08 -15.58
C GLU A 47 15.49 -15.62 -14.37
N PRO A 48 15.57 -16.32 -13.22
CA PRO A 48 14.78 -15.95 -12.05
C PRO A 48 15.18 -14.58 -11.52
N LEU A 49 14.18 -13.79 -11.14
CA LEU A 49 14.36 -12.46 -10.54
C LEU A 49 14.17 -12.53 -9.02
N PRO A 50 15.26 -12.63 -8.23
CA PRO A 50 15.17 -12.59 -6.78
C PRO A 50 14.83 -11.18 -6.28
N ALA A 51 14.12 -11.12 -5.14
CA ALA A 51 13.68 -9.87 -4.53
C ALA A 51 12.74 -9.02 -5.42
N ALA A 52 12.09 -9.62 -6.42
CA ALA A 52 11.01 -8.96 -7.15
C ALA A 52 9.79 -8.79 -6.22
N HIS A 53 9.12 -7.66 -6.31
CA HIS A 53 7.92 -7.37 -5.54
C HIS A 53 6.68 -7.88 -6.26
N VAL A 54 5.87 -8.68 -5.57
CA VAL A 54 4.56 -9.12 -6.04
C VAL A 54 3.52 -8.63 -5.06
N ARG A 55 2.56 -7.83 -5.52
CA ARG A 55 1.54 -7.22 -4.68
C ARG A 55 0.15 -7.35 -5.26
N GLN A 56 -0.83 -7.33 -4.40
CA GLN A 56 -2.22 -7.19 -4.77
C GLN A 56 -2.45 -5.81 -5.40
N VAL A 57 -3.20 -5.77 -6.51
CA VAL A 57 -3.77 -4.52 -7.02
C VAL A 57 -5.09 -4.30 -6.32
N ASN A 58 -5.16 -3.26 -5.49
CA ASN A 58 -6.36 -2.91 -4.74
C ASN A 58 -7.00 -1.65 -5.31
N GLU A 59 -8.31 -1.70 -5.56
CA GLU A 59 -9.08 -0.54 -5.99
C GLU A 59 -9.41 0.39 -4.81
N ASP A 60 -9.37 -0.13 -3.57
CA ASP A 60 -9.60 0.67 -2.36
C ASP A 60 -8.26 1.09 -1.72
N PRO A 61 -7.92 2.38 -1.75
CA PRO A 61 -6.66 2.88 -1.19
C PRO A 61 -6.56 2.76 0.34
N LYS A 62 -7.65 2.47 1.03
CA LYS A 62 -7.69 2.28 2.49
C LYS A 62 -7.59 0.82 2.91
N GLY A 63 -7.67 -0.12 1.96
CA GLY A 63 -7.55 -1.54 2.23
C GLY A 63 -6.12 -1.97 2.51
N SER A 64 -5.95 -3.02 3.32
CA SER A 64 -4.65 -3.68 3.48
C SER A 64 -4.22 -4.30 2.16
N ILE A 65 -2.98 -4.09 1.77
CA ILE A 65 -2.41 -4.63 0.53
C ILE A 65 -1.54 -5.84 0.88
N ALA A 66 -1.92 -7.01 0.36
CA ALA A 66 -1.08 -8.18 0.44
C ALA A 66 0.10 -8.04 -0.53
N ALA A 67 1.31 -8.23 -0.03
CA ALA A 67 2.53 -8.16 -0.83
C ALA A 67 3.57 -9.16 -0.32
N VAL A 68 4.44 -9.62 -1.23
CA VAL A 68 5.55 -10.53 -0.96
C VAL A 68 6.72 -10.19 -1.90
N ILE A 69 7.91 -10.64 -1.53
CA ILE A 69 9.08 -10.61 -2.40
C ILE A 69 9.44 -12.05 -2.82
N THR A 70 10.01 -12.18 -4.01
CA THR A 70 10.49 -13.47 -4.52
C THR A 70 11.76 -13.93 -3.80
N ASP A 71 11.94 -15.23 -3.70
CA ASP A 71 13.15 -15.87 -3.19
C ASP A 71 14.32 -15.85 -4.21
N MET A 72 15.42 -16.51 -3.86
CA MET A 72 16.63 -16.58 -4.73
C MET A 72 16.37 -17.30 -6.06
N GLN A 73 15.35 -18.12 -6.16
CA GLN A 73 14.91 -18.82 -7.36
C GLN A 73 13.76 -18.13 -8.08
N GLY A 74 13.41 -16.90 -7.64
CA GLY A 74 12.33 -16.12 -8.21
C GLY A 74 10.92 -16.58 -7.82
N HIS A 75 10.78 -17.55 -6.90
CA HIS A 75 9.48 -18.05 -6.47
C HIS A 75 8.84 -17.13 -5.45
N PHE A 76 7.50 -17.10 -5.47
CA PHE A 76 6.72 -16.40 -4.46
C PHE A 76 5.50 -17.23 -4.03
N THR A 77 5.04 -16.97 -2.82
CA THR A 77 3.78 -17.46 -2.28
C THR A 77 3.05 -16.28 -1.66
N LEU A 78 1.87 -15.96 -2.20
CA LEU A 78 1.09 -14.80 -1.80
C LEU A 78 -0.31 -15.21 -1.38
N THR A 79 -0.69 -14.86 -0.15
CA THR A 79 -2.04 -15.06 0.36
C THR A 79 -2.84 -13.79 0.13
N LEU A 80 -3.95 -13.93 -0.60
CA LEU A 80 -4.78 -12.84 -1.06
C LEU A 80 -6.18 -12.91 -0.44
N PRO A 81 -6.79 -11.77 -0.10
CA PRO A 81 -8.21 -11.71 0.25
C PRO A 81 -9.08 -12.22 -0.89
N ARG A 82 -10.22 -12.81 -0.55
CA ARG A 82 -11.19 -13.25 -1.55
C ARG A 82 -11.70 -12.07 -2.37
N GLY A 83 -11.78 -12.28 -3.68
CA GLY A 83 -12.25 -11.24 -4.60
C GLY A 83 -11.12 -10.39 -5.19
N THR A 84 -9.87 -10.61 -4.82
CA THR A 84 -8.73 -10.03 -5.53
C THR A 84 -8.75 -10.47 -6.98
N LYS A 85 -8.69 -9.51 -7.89
CA LYS A 85 -8.79 -9.74 -9.33
C LYS A 85 -7.44 -9.73 -10.03
N GLU A 86 -6.50 -8.94 -9.52
CA GLU A 86 -5.21 -8.70 -10.18
C GLU A 86 -4.08 -8.62 -9.16
N ILE A 87 -2.91 -9.04 -9.60
CA ILE A 87 -1.64 -8.82 -8.91
C ILE A 87 -0.71 -8.03 -9.82
N GLU A 88 0.26 -7.35 -9.23
CA GLU A 88 1.28 -6.60 -9.96
C GLU A 88 2.65 -7.10 -9.50
N ALA A 89 3.48 -7.49 -10.47
CA ALA A 89 4.88 -7.79 -10.24
C ALA A 89 5.74 -6.61 -10.71
N SER A 90 6.75 -6.24 -9.92
CA SER A 90 7.67 -5.16 -10.21
C SER A 90 9.08 -5.49 -9.76
N TYR A 91 10.07 -5.03 -10.52
CA TYR A 91 11.48 -5.18 -10.21
C TYR A 91 12.27 -3.98 -10.72
N LEU A 92 13.34 -3.61 -10.04
CA LEU A 92 14.15 -2.45 -10.41
C LEU A 92 14.77 -2.65 -11.81
N GLY A 93 14.58 -1.68 -12.70
CA GLY A 93 15.05 -1.74 -14.08
C GLY A 93 14.13 -2.50 -15.03
N TYR A 94 12.96 -2.95 -14.56
CA TYR A 94 11.96 -3.66 -15.36
C TYR A 94 10.62 -2.93 -15.34
N LYS A 95 9.82 -3.14 -16.38
CA LYS A 95 8.44 -2.65 -16.45
C LYS A 95 7.56 -3.47 -15.54
N SER A 96 6.78 -2.81 -14.69
CA SER A 96 5.79 -3.49 -13.86
C SER A 96 4.74 -4.17 -14.72
N GLN A 97 4.37 -5.41 -14.36
CA GLN A 97 3.38 -6.20 -15.07
C GLN A 97 2.20 -6.53 -14.18
N ARG A 98 0.99 -6.27 -14.68
CA ARG A 98 -0.25 -6.70 -14.04
C ARG A 98 -0.73 -8.00 -14.62
N VAL A 99 -1.11 -8.91 -13.74
CA VAL A 99 -1.60 -10.24 -14.08
C VAL A 99 -2.99 -10.43 -13.48
N LYS A 100 -3.95 -10.78 -14.34
CA LYS A 100 -5.31 -11.13 -13.91
C LYS A 100 -5.31 -12.51 -13.29
N LEU A 101 -5.94 -12.62 -12.12
CA LEU A 101 -6.09 -13.89 -11.44
C LEU A 101 -7.22 -14.70 -12.07
N THR A 102 -6.90 -15.93 -12.43
CA THR A 102 -7.84 -16.95 -12.92
C THR A 102 -8.20 -17.92 -11.80
N SER A 103 -8.76 -19.06 -12.12
CA SER A 103 -8.99 -20.13 -11.16
C SER A 103 -7.71 -20.87 -10.75
N ASP A 104 -6.63 -20.67 -11.51
CA ASP A 104 -5.34 -21.31 -11.27
C ASP A 104 -4.61 -20.68 -10.09
N ASN A 105 -3.86 -21.48 -9.36
CA ASN A 105 -3.07 -21.00 -8.23
C ASN A 105 -1.59 -20.79 -8.57
N ASP A 106 -1.14 -21.24 -9.75
CA ASP A 106 0.25 -21.15 -10.19
C ASP A 106 0.40 -20.12 -11.31
N TYR A 107 1.36 -19.20 -11.16
CA TYR A 107 1.58 -18.08 -12.07
C TYR A 107 3.03 -18.02 -12.54
N TYR A 108 3.20 -17.80 -13.82
CA TYR A 108 4.49 -17.52 -14.45
C TYR A 108 4.49 -16.08 -14.95
N ILE A 109 5.37 -15.24 -14.41
CA ILE A 109 5.42 -13.80 -14.71
C ILE A 109 6.78 -13.47 -15.29
N ALA A 110 6.82 -13.07 -16.57
CA ALA A 110 8.04 -12.65 -17.23
C ALA A 110 8.06 -11.13 -17.36
N LEU A 111 8.97 -10.47 -16.66
CA LEU A 111 9.14 -9.02 -16.72
C LEU A 111 10.01 -8.62 -17.89
N GLN A 112 9.70 -7.49 -18.51
CA GLN A 112 10.48 -6.90 -19.58
C GLN A 112 11.36 -5.77 -19.05
N PRO A 113 12.62 -5.64 -19.50
CA PRO A 113 13.47 -4.52 -19.12
C PRO A 113 12.79 -3.19 -19.43
N SER A 114 12.92 -2.24 -18.52
CA SER A 114 12.52 -0.87 -18.77
C SER A 114 13.57 -0.19 -19.63
N THR A 115 13.24 0.09 -20.88
CA THR A 115 14.08 0.91 -21.78
C THR A 115 13.93 2.41 -21.52
N GLU A 116 13.07 2.79 -20.60
CA GLU A 116 13.08 4.15 -20.10
C GLU A 116 14.41 4.33 -19.36
N LEU A 117 15.41 4.87 -20.08
CA LEU A 117 16.50 5.60 -19.48
C LEU A 117 15.87 6.40 -18.35
N LEU A 118 16.37 6.22 -17.13
CA LEU A 118 15.99 7.05 -16.01
C LEU A 118 16.02 8.49 -16.51
N ASP A 119 14.87 9.00 -16.94
CA ASP A 119 14.70 10.43 -17.04
C ASP A 119 15.09 10.90 -15.66
N GLU A 120 16.24 11.54 -15.62
CA GLU A 120 16.79 12.17 -14.44
C GLU A 120 15.59 12.82 -13.75
N VAL A 121 15.17 12.23 -12.64
CA VAL A 121 14.15 12.84 -11.81
C VAL A 121 14.81 14.12 -11.34
N VAL A 122 14.70 15.15 -12.16
CA VAL A 122 14.92 16.51 -11.73
C VAL A 122 13.85 16.71 -10.66
N VAL A 123 14.24 16.44 -9.42
CA VAL A 123 13.49 16.84 -8.25
C VAL A 123 13.49 18.37 -8.29
N THR A 124 12.65 18.90 -9.15
CA THR A 124 12.26 20.30 -9.06
C THR A 124 11.43 20.39 -7.77
N GLY A 125 12.15 20.44 -6.66
CA GLY A 125 11.63 20.88 -5.38
C GLY A 125 11.24 22.36 -5.47
N TYR A 126 10.47 22.74 -6.48
CA TYR A 126 9.78 24.00 -6.53
C TYR A 126 8.48 23.84 -5.77
N GLN A 127 8.55 24.06 -4.49
CA GLN A 127 7.44 24.70 -3.83
C GLN A 127 7.32 26.08 -4.51
N THR A 128 6.38 26.22 -5.39
CA THR A 128 5.83 27.52 -5.79
C THR A 128 5.16 28.08 -4.54
N ILE A 129 5.96 28.73 -3.68
CA ILE A 129 5.43 29.62 -2.66
C ILE A 129 4.78 30.73 -3.45
N SER A 130 3.46 30.70 -3.54
CA SER A 130 2.70 31.80 -4.12
C SER A 130 3.13 33.08 -3.44
N LYS A 131 3.48 34.06 -4.25
CA LYS A 131 4.03 35.38 -3.86
C LYS A 131 3.16 36.18 -2.90
N GLU A 132 1.99 35.67 -2.56
CA GLU A 132 0.98 36.36 -1.71
C GLU A 132 1.17 36.17 -0.20
N ARG A 133 2.11 35.31 0.24
CA ARG A 133 2.39 35.10 1.66
C ARG A 133 3.77 35.54 2.14
N ALA A 134 4.55 36.17 1.29
CA ALA A 134 5.83 36.74 1.68
C ALA A 134 5.66 38.17 2.18
N THR A 135 4.98 38.35 3.32
CA THR A 135 5.07 39.60 4.12
C THR A 135 6.32 39.53 5.00
N GLY A 136 7.45 39.19 4.43
CA GLY A 136 8.75 39.33 5.05
C GLY A 136 9.55 40.34 4.25
N ALA A 137 9.96 41.44 4.86
CA ALA A 137 10.79 42.46 4.26
C ALA A 137 12.16 41.88 3.88
N PHE A 138 12.27 41.42 2.65
CA PHE A 138 13.58 41.16 2.05
C PHE A 138 14.03 42.46 1.39
N SER A 139 14.91 43.20 2.06
CA SER A 139 15.65 44.27 1.39
C SER A 139 16.58 43.62 0.36
N LYS A 140 16.33 43.92 -0.93
CA LYS A 140 17.31 43.63 -1.97
C LYS A 140 18.59 44.39 -1.65
N VAL A 141 19.62 43.67 -1.24
CA VAL A 141 20.97 44.23 -1.19
C VAL A 141 21.47 44.23 -2.63
N ASP A 142 21.46 45.41 -3.24
CA ASP A 142 22.00 45.61 -4.57
C ASP A 142 23.50 45.34 -4.54
N ALA A 143 23.96 44.38 -5.37
CA ALA A 143 25.34 43.99 -5.49
C ALA A 143 26.28 45.19 -5.85
N GLN A 144 25.73 46.23 -6.46
CA GLN A 144 26.43 47.47 -6.78
C GLN A 144 26.84 48.29 -5.53
N LYS A 145 26.16 48.13 -4.42
CA LYS A 145 26.47 48.84 -3.16
C LYS A 145 27.62 48.26 -2.42
N LEU A 146 27.97 46.99 -2.69
CA LEU A 146 29.13 46.31 -2.07
C LEU A 146 30.44 46.64 -2.74
N GLU A 147 30.44 47.01 -4.03
CA GLU A 147 31.68 47.42 -4.72
C GLU A 147 32.15 48.82 -4.33
N THR A 148 31.23 49.72 -4.02
CA THR A 148 31.53 51.09 -3.63
C THR A 148 32.12 51.20 -2.21
N GLN A 149 31.78 50.26 -1.35
CA GLN A 149 32.38 50.21 0.02
C GLN A 149 33.78 49.63 0.08
N ARG A 150 34.16 48.82 -0.90
CA ARG A 150 35.50 48.24 -0.96
C ARG A 150 36.56 49.21 -1.44
N LEU A 151 36.18 50.24 -2.17
CA LEU A 151 37.14 51.22 -2.73
C LEU A 151 37.40 52.40 -1.79
N SER A 152 36.58 52.61 -0.75
CA SER A 152 36.76 53.68 0.23
C SER A 152 37.68 53.30 1.41
N ASP A 153 37.99 52.01 1.58
CA ASP A 153 38.77 51.53 2.74
C ASP A 153 40.24 51.25 2.39
N MET A 154 40.66 51.49 1.14
CA MET A 154 42.05 51.33 0.70
C MET A 154 42.80 52.65 0.47
N GLY A 155 42.32 53.77 1.00
CA GLY A 155 42.89 55.11 0.82
C GLY A 155 43.14 55.86 2.12
N SER A 156 43.67 55.19 3.18
CA SER A 156 44.21 55.89 4.36
C SER A 156 45.41 55.16 4.88
#